data_ea98ffb153c9e3ecb657a9b994a8714f
#
_entry.id   ea98ffb153c9e3ecb657a9b994a8714f
#
_cell.length_a   1.000
_cell.length_b   1.000
_cell.length_c   1.000
_cell.angle_alpha   90.00
_cell.angle_beta   90.00
_cell.angle_gamma   90.00
#
_symmetry.space_group_name_H-M   'P 1'
#
loop_
_entity.id
_entity.type
_entity.pdbx_description
1 polymer ?
#
loop_
_entity_poly.entity_id
_entity_poly.type
_entity_poly.pdbx_seq_one_letter_code
_entity_poly.pdbx_strand_id
1 'polypeptide(L)'
;MPAIISDQFRILNAETFVQSFTGIGTTANYYTFLGHPNPANVTIPNYGDADWPQEPKDSFEQEYGYHDSMMFMKRITSEDIARVVPRYDWQSGSTYDMYKHNYDNVNTAPQLSSSTLYEAKYVVINSEYKVYLCINNGQDPENPRGKKSVVEPNFVSTIPQAASVIAQDGYIWKYLYTISPADVIKFATEKYIPLPKKWGDANTETVKNASQTGKIETVSITNRGINYTLKEGSTVRLPILGDGTGGEVTITIANNEVSTATVTAGG
;
A
#
# COMPACT_ATOMS: atom_id res chain seq x y z
N MET A 1 -4.64 -27.79 17.47
CA MET A 1 -3.84 -26.67 16.97
C MET A 1 -4.73 -25.80 16.13
N PRO A 2 -4.82 -24.50 16.36
CA PRO A 2 -5.59 -23.65 15.47
C PRO A 2 -4.95 -23.69 14.08
N ALA A 3 -5.75 -23.81 13.03
CA ALA A 3 -5.28 -23.79 11.66
C ALA A 3 -4.70 -22.39 11.35
N ILE A 4 -3.44 -22.31 11.01
CA ILE A 4 -2.80 -21.06 10.61
C ILE A 4 -3.11 -20.85 9.12
N ILE A 5 -3.99 -19.91 8.83
CA ILE A 5 -4.26 -19.49 7.46
C ILE A 5 -3.14 -18.52 7.07
N SER A 6 -2.26 -18.94 6.15
CA SER A 6 -1.18 -18.09 5.65
C SER A 6 -1.72 -16.97 4.75
N ASP A 7 -0.96 -15.87 4.64
CA ASP A 7 -1.32 -14.76 3.77
C ASP A 7 -1.37 -15.16 2.30
N GLN A 8 -0.48 -16.05 1.88
CA GLN A 8 -0.50 -16.63 0.53
C GLN A 8 -1.81 -17.37 0.23
N PHE A 9 -2.33 -18.11 1.22
CA PHE A 9 -3.62 -18.78 1.06
C PHE A 9 -4.79 -17.78 0.96
N ARG A 10 -4.75 -16.70 1.75
CA ARG A 10 -5.76 -15.63 1.66
C ARG A 10 -5.73 -14.94 0.29
N ILE A 11 -4.54 -14.64 -0.21
CA ILE A 11 -4.34 -14.04 -1.54
C ILE A 11 -4.86 -14.99 -2.62
N LEU A 12 -4.49 -16.26 -2.56
CA LEU A 12 -4.94 -17.28 -3.53
C LEU A 12 -6.47 -17.41 -3.52
N ASN A 13 -7.11 -17.44 -2.36
CA ASN A 13 -8.57 -17.50 -2.26
C ASN A 13 -9.23 -16.26 -2.87
N ALA A 14 -8.72 -15.07 -2.58
CA ALA A 14 -9.22 -13.83 -3.15
C ALA A 14 -9.07 -13.80 -4.68
N GLU A 15 -7.93 -14.26 -5.20
CA GLU A 15 -7.69 -14.36 -6.64
C GLU A 15 -8.61 -15.40 -7.31
N THR A 16 -8.76 -16.57 -6.71
CA THR A 16 -9.67 -17.62 -7.22
C THR A 16 -11.11 -17.12 -7.25
N PHE A 17 -11.53 -16.41 -6.20
CA PHE A 17 -12.86 -15.81 -6.16
C PHE A 17 -13.05 -14.77 -7.28
N VAL A 18 -12.11 -13.85 -7.48
CA VAL A 18 -12.16 -12.86 -8.58
C VAL A 18 -12.17 -13.55 -9.94
N GLN A 19 -11.33 -14.59 -10.12
CA GLN A 19 -11.29 -15.36 -11.36
C GLN A 19 -12.62 -16.07 -11.68
N SER A 20 -13.38 -16.50 -10.68
CA SER A 20 -14.67 -17.13 -10.87
C SER A 20 -15.69 -16.22 -11.56
N PHE A 21 -15.52 -14.90 -11.49
CA PHE A 21 -16.35 -13.92 -12.22
C PHE A 21 -15.83 -13.58 -13.62
N THR A 22 -14.55 -13.78 -13.88
CA THR A 22 -13.88 -13.37 -15.12
C THR A 22 -13.46 -14.55 -16.00
N GLY A 23 -13.53 -15.77 -15.48
CA GLY A 23 -13.05 -16.98 -16.15
C GLY A 23 -13.84 -17.30 -17.43
N ILE A 24 -13.11 -17.67 -18.49
CA ILE A 24 -13.71 -18.17 -19.73
C ILE A 24 -14.36 -19.53 -19.44
N GLY A 25 -15.64 -19.65 -19.73
CA GLY A 25 -16.38 -20.92 -19.56
C GLY A 25 -17.06 -21.10 -18.19
N THR A 26 -17.08 -20.09 -17.31
CA THR A 26 -17.89 -20.16 -16.10
C THR A 26 -19.37 -19.95 -16.45
N THR A 27 -20.21 -20.94 -16.15
CA THR A 27 -21.67 -20.84 -16.25
C THR A 27 -22.30 -20.31 -14.97
N ALA A 28 -21.52 -20.10 -13.92
CA ALA A 28 -22.01 -19.63 -12.64
C ALA A 28 -22.42 -18.16 -12.70
N ASN A 29 -23.62 -17.87 -12.22
CA ASN A 29 -24.11 -16.51 -12.02
C ASN A 29 -24.11 -16.22 -10.52
N TYR A 30 -23.47 -15.12 -10.16
CA TYR A 30 -23.41 -14.65 -8.78
C TYR A 30 -24.36 -13.49 -8.58
N TYR A 31 -25.04 -13.47 -7.45
CA TYR A 31 -25.96 -12.43 -7.04
C TYR A 31 -25.63 -11.97 -5.64
N THR A 32 -25.73 -10.67 -5.40
CA THR A 32 -25.80 -10.11 -4.05
C THR A 32 -27.23 -9.73 -3.75
N PHE A 33 -27.67 -9.93 -2.53
CA PHE A 33 -28.99 -9.50 -2.10
C PHE A 33 -28.90 -8.80 -0.73
N LEU A 34 -29.89 -7.96 -0.47
CA LEU A 34 -30.13 -7.37 0.83
C LEU A 34 -31.39 -8.05 1.42
N GLY A 35 -31.22 -8.66 2.58
CA GLY A 35 -32.31 -9.25 3.34
C GLY A 35 -32.75 -8.30 4.45
N HIS A 36 -33.98 -8.54 4.94
CA HIS A 36 -34.43 -7.87 6.14
C HIS A 36 -33.58 -8.31 7.34
N PRO A 37 -33.11 -7.39 8.20
CA PRO A 37 -32.20 -7.74 9.29
C PRO A 37 -32.79 -8.67 10.35
N ASN A 38 -34.13 -8.65 10.53
CA ASN A 38 -34.85 -9.57 11.43
C ASN A 38 -35.94 -10.27 10.67
N PRO A 39 -35.92 -11.62 10.58
CA PRO A 39 -37.12 -12.38 10.19
C PRO A 39 -38.28 -12.00 11.11
N ALA A 40 -39.46 -11.80 10.55
CA ALA A 40 -40.60 -11.16 11.20
C ALA A 40 -41.05 -11.78 12.55
N ASN A 41 -40.54 -12.94 12.95
CA ASN A 41 -40.93 -13.67 14.15
C ASN A 41 -39.77 -14.14 15.05
N VAL A 42 -38.54 -13.66 14.84
CA VAL A 42 -37.40 -14.10 15.62
C VAL A 42 -36.74 -12.89 16.31
N THR A 43 -36.91 -12.79 17.62
CA THR A 43 -36.10 -11.91 18.44
C THR A 43 -34.72 -12.56 18.56
N ILE A 44 -33.72 -12.00 17.88
CA ILE A 44 -32.34 -12.44 17.97
C ILE A 44 -31.73 -11.64 19.12
N PRO A 45 -31.38 -12.27 20.28
CA PRO A 45 -30.68 -11.62 21.34
C PRO A 45 -29.33 -11.10 20.81
N ASN A 46 -28.92 -9.89 21.21
CA ASN A 46 -27.63 -9.29 20.86
C ASN A 46 -27.37 -9.16 19.34
N TYR A 47 -28.40 -8.97 18.54
CA TYR A 47 -28.25 -8.70 17.11
C TYR A 47 -27.41 -7.43 16.90
N GLY A 48 -26.33 -7.55 16.12
CA GLY A 48 -25.37 -6.48 15.88
C GLY A 48 -24.26 -6.37 16.92
N ASP A 49 -24.22 -7.23 17.93
CA ASP A 49 -23.11 -7.34 18.86
C ASP A 49 -21.98 -8.15 18.19
N ALA A 50 -20.80 -7.49 18.02
CA ALA A 50 -19.64 -8.13 17.40
C ALA A 50 -19.05 -9.23 18.30
N ASP A 51 -19.25 -9.15 19.63
CA ASP A 51 -18.76 -10.13 20.60
C ASP A 51 -19.65 -11.39 20.64
N TRP A 52 -20.86 -11.31 20.10
CA TRP A 52 -21.83 -12.41 20.03
C TRP A 52 -22.38 -12.61 18.61
N PRO A 53 -21.52 -12.95 17.63
CA PRO A 53 -22.01 -13.25 16.29
C PRO A 53 -22.92 -14.47 16.33
N GLN A 54 -24.03 -14.41 15.56
CA GLN A 54 -24.93 -15.55 15.43
C GLN A 54 -24.18 -16.75 14.82
N GLU A 55 -24.36 -17.92 15.41
CA GLU A 55 -23.82 -19.15 14.80
C GLU A 55 -24.50 -19.40 13.45
N PRO A 56 -23.73 -19.58 12.38
CA PRO A 56 -24.29 -19.99 11.08
C PRO A 56 -24.99 -21.34 11.24
N LYS A 57 -26.24 -21.42 10.86
CA LYS A 57 -26.96 -22.68 10.80
C LYS A 57 -27.10 -23.08 9.34
N ASP A 58 -26.69 -24.29 9.02
CA ASP A 58 -26.92 -24.90 7.72
C ASP A 58 -28.20 -25.74 7.77
N SER A 59 -29.35 -25.08 7.54
CA SER A 59 -30.67 -25.73 7.56
C SER A 59 -31.57 -25.16 6.46
N PHE A 60 -32.47 -26.00 5.96
CA PHE A 60 -33.46 -25.57 4.96
C PHE A 60 -34.35 -24.43 5.46
N GLU A 61 -34.69 -24.40 6.73
CA GLU A 61 -35.49 -23.31 7.31
C GLU A 61 -34.75 -21.97 7.18
N GLN A 62 -33.45 -21.96 7.35
CA GLN A 62 -32.67 -20.76 7.24
C GLN A 62 -32.49 -20.31 5.79
N GLU A 63 -32.34 -21.25 4.87
CA GLU A 63 -32.32 -20.97 3.43
C GLU A 63 -33.62 -20.34 2.96
N TYR A 64 -34.79 -20.92 3.36
CA TYR A 64 -36.09 -20.31 3.09
C TYR A 64 -36.25 -18.94 3.74
N GLY A 65 -35.78 -18.77 4.98
CA GLY A 65 -35.77 -17.49 5.68
C GLY A 65 -34.97 -16.41 4.96
N TYR A 66 -33.85 -16.76 4.35
CA TYR A 66 -33.07 -15.81 3.52
C TYR A 66 -33.84 -15.41 2.26
N HIS A 67 -34.50 -16.37 1.59
CA HIS A 67 -35.29 -16.10 0.40
C HIS A 67 -36.51 -15.23 0.73
N ASP A 68 -37.24 -15.55 1.81
CA ASP A 68 -38.42 -14.80 2.24
C ASP A 68 -38.07 -13.37 2.72
N SER A 69 -36.87 -13.18 3.27
CA SER A 69 -36.42 -11.87 3.76
C SER A 69 -35.79 -11.00 2.66
N MET A 70 -35.62 -11.53 1.46
CA MET A 70 -34.94 -10.84 0.37
C MET A 70 -35.75 -9.62 -0.11
N MET A 71 -35.24 -8.44 0.07
CA MET A 71 -35.85 -7.19 -0.35
C MET A 71 -35.31 -6.68 -1.69
N PHE A 72 -34.08 -6.97 -1.99
CA PHE A 72 -33.38 -6.47 -3.18
C PHE A 72 -32.32 -7.46 -3.60
N MET A 73 -32.17 -7.71 -4.90
CA MET A 73 -31.15 -8.57 -5.46
C MET A 73 -30.54 -7.93 -6.71
N LYS A 74 -29.23 -8.05 -6.84
CA LYS A 74 -28.48 -7.62 -8.01
C LYS A 74 -27.52 -8.70 -8.48
N ARG A 75 -27.49 -8.97 -9.78
CA ARG A 75 -26.45 -9.81 -10.38
C ARG A 75 -25.09 -9.10 -10.27
N ILE A 76 -24.09 -9.83 -9.86
CA ILE A 76 -22.69 -9.36 -9.75
C ILE A 76 -21.94 -9.76 -11.02
N THR A 77 -21.21 -8.82 -11.57
CA THR A 77 -20.30 -9.01 -12.70
C THR A 77 -18.87 -8.66 -12.27
N SER A 78 -17.90 -8.91 -13.14
CA SER A 78 -16.50 -8.50 -12.92
C SER A 78 -16.33 -6.99 -12.70
N GLU A 79 -17.29 -6.17 -13.13
CA GLU A 79 -17.28 -4.71 -12.96
C GLU A 79 -17.81 -4.26 -11.59
N ASP A 80 -18.39 -5.17 -10.82
CA ASP A 80 -18.93 -4.91 -9.48
C ASP A 80 -17.99 -5.38 -8.37
N ILE A 81 -16.80 -5.86 -8.72
CA ILE A 81 -15.83 -6.42 -7.77
C ILE A 81 -14.49 -5.69 -7.92
N ALA A 82 -13.88 -5.33 -6.80
CA ALA A 82 -12.53 -4.80 -6.74
C ALA A 82 -11.74 -5.43 -5.60
N ARG A 83 -10.44 -5.59 -5.78
CA ARG A 83 -9.51 -5.83 -4.70
C ARG A 83 -9.28 -4.52 -3.99
N VAL A 84 -9.25 -4.54 -2.67
CA VAL A 84 -9.07 -3.35 -1.86
C VAL A 84 -7.91 -3.54 -0.89
N VAL A 85 -7.28 -2.43 -0.52
CA VAL A 85 -6.24 -2.36 0.51
C VAL A 85 -6.61 -1.30 1.54
N PRO A 86 -6.06 -1.36 2.77
CA PRO A 86 -6.29 -0.34 3.77
C PRO A 86 -5.98 1.06 3.24
N ARG A 87 -6.83 2.02 3.59
CA ARG A 87 -6.69 3.43 3.20
C ARG A 87 -5.92 4.18 4.27
N TYR A 88 -4.88 4.88 3.85
CA TYR A 88 -4.15 5.84 4.68
C TYR A 88 -4.09 7.17 3.93
N ASP A 89 -4.88 8.12 4.37
CA ASP A 89 -4.85 9.48 3.83
C ASP A 89 -3.56 10.18 4.27
N TRP A 90 -2.94 10.88 3.33
CA TRP A 90 -1.79 11.71 3.67
C TRP A 90 -2.23 12.85 4.60
N GLN A 91 -1.45 13.10 5.64
CA GLN A 91 -1.70 14.16 6.62
C GLN A 91 -0.40 14.89 6.92
N SER A 92 -0.43 16.23 6.86
CA SER A 92 0.70 17.06 7.22
C SER A 92 1.11 16.85 8.68
N GLY A 93 2.43 16.76 8.90
CA GLY A 93 3.00 16.54 10.23
C GLY A 93 3.01 15.08 10.69
N SER A 94 2.50 14.16 9.88
CA SER A 94 2.58 12.73 10.15
C SER A 94 3.91 12.14 9.70
N THR A 95 4.34 11.07 10.38
CA THR A 95 5.49 10.26 9.97
C THR A 95 4.98 8.97 9.34
N TYR A 96 5.54 8.62 8.17
CA TYR A 96 5.17 7.42 7.43
C TYR A 96 6.30 6.40 7.44
N ASP A 97 5.94 5.13 7.34
CA ASP A 97 6.90 4.06 7.14
C ASP A 97 7.54 4.20 5.75
N MET A 98 8.75 3.70 5.64
CA MET A 98 9.45 3.59 4.37
C MET A 98 9.35 2.16 3.87
N TYR A 99 9.00 1.96 2.59
CA TYR A 99 9.08 0.65 1.96
C TYR A 99 10.55 0.19 1.90
N LYS A 100 10.76 -1.07 2.23
CA LYS A 100 12.07 -1.73 2.10
C LYS A 100 11.93 -2.96 1.20
N HIS A 101 12.93 -3.16 0.35
CA HIS A 101 12.98 -4.27 -0.60
C HIS A 101 12.99 -5.66 0.06
N ASN A 102 13.47 -5.73 1.31
CA ASN A 102 13.62 -6.96 2.07
C ASN A 102 12.44 -7.23 3.04
N TYR A 103 11.32 -6.55 2.86
CA TYR A 103 10.09 -6.93 3.55
C TYR A 103 9.56 -8.24 2.98
N ASP A 104 9.42 -9.23 3.84
CA ASP A 104 8.86 -10.54 3.55
C ASP A 104 8.18 -11.13 4.79
N ASN A 105 7.80 -12.40 4.74
CA ASN A 105 7.18 -13.12 5.86
C ASN A 105 8.12 -13.40 7.04
N VAL A 106 9.41 -13.21 6.88
CA VAL A 106 10.42 -13.33 7.94
C VAL A 106 10.78 -11.97 8.50
N ASN A 107 10.95 -10.98 7.61
CA ASN A 107 11.26 -9.59 7.97
C ASN A 107 10.02 -8.72 7.83
N THR A 108 9.16 -8.78 8.84
CA THR A 108 7.86 -8.10 8.84
C THR A 108 7.82 -6.81 9.67
N ALA A 109 8.94 -6.44 10.31
CA ALA A 109 8.98 -5.30 11.22
C ALA A 109 9.15 -3.96 10.48
N PRO A 110 8.11 -3.12 10.37
CA PRO A 110 8.26 -1.74 9.88
C PRO A 110 9.03 -0.89 10.90
N GLN A 111 9.55 0.24 10.45
CA GLN A 111 10.37 1.13 11.30
C GLN A 111 9.58 1.88 12.36
N LEU A 112 8.31 2.16 12.08
CA LEU A 112 7.41 2.80 13.02
C LEU A 112 6.84 1.78 14.03
N SER A 113 6.01 2.26 14.94
CA SER A 113 5.44 1.47 16.03
C SER A 113 4.46 0.37 15.62
N SER A 114 4.20 0.19 14.34
CA SER A 114 3.37 -0.90 13.84
C SER A 114 4.08 -2.24 13.99
N SER A 115 3.35 -3.25 14.44
CA SER A 115 3.89 -4.58 14.73
C SER A 115 3.94 -5.48 13.50
N THR A 116 3.21 -5.12 12.44
CA THR A 116 3.08 -5.92 11.22
C THR A 116 3.10 -5.06 9.96
N LEU A 117 3.41 -5.65 8.81
CA LEU A 117 3.33 -4.98 7.50
C LEU A 117 1.91 -4.51 7.16
N TYR A 118 0.88 -5.15 7.71
CA TYR A 118 -0.51 -4.74 7.50
C TYR A 118 -0.84 -3.37 8.11
N GLU A 119 -0.15 -3.00 9.18
CA GLU A 119 -0.32 -1.73 9.87
C GLU A 119 0.65 -0.67 9.37
N ALA A 120 1.65 -1.06 8.57
CA ALA A 120 2.67 -0.17 8.06
C ALA A 120 2.08 0.83 7.06
N LYS A 121 2.33 2.12 7.29
CA LYS A 121 1.78 3.23 6.51
C LYS A 121 2.77 3.71 5.46
N TYR A 122 3.25 2.83 4.59
CA TYR A 122 4.16 3.20 3.50
C TYR A 122 3.45 3.47 2.16
N VAL A 123 2.15 3.19 2.08
CA VAL A 123 1.31 3.58 0.95
C VAL A 123 0.30 4.59 1.43
N VAL A 124 0.21 5.73 0.77
CA VAL A 124 -0.72 6.80 1.13
C VAL A 124 -1.52 7.26 -0.08
N ILE A 125 -2.70 7.77 0.18
CA ILE A 125 -3.53 8.44 -0.82
C ILE A 125 -3.58 9.94 -0.52
N ASN A 126 -3.49 10.77 -1.56
CA ASN A 126 -3.63 12.21 -1.43
C ASN A 126 -5.07 12.67 -1.62
N SER A 127 -5.30 13.98 -1.46
CA SER A 127 -6.60 14.64 -1.62
C SER A 127 -7.22 14.51 -3.04
N GLU A 128 -6.41 14.22 -4.05
CA GLU A 128 -6.84 14.02 -5.45
C GLU A 128 -6.95 12.53 -5.85
N TYR A 129 -7.03 11.62 -4.89
CA TYR A 129 -7.10 10.17 -5.11
C TYR A 129 -5.91 9.58 -5.85
N LYS A 130 -4.74 10.21 -5.77
CA LYS A 130 -3.48 9.69 -6.25
C LYS A 130 -2.81 8.88 -5.15
N VAL A 131 -2.31 7.70 -5.49
CA VAL A 131 -1.71 6.75 -4.54
C VAL A 131 -0.19 6.77 -4.71
N TYR A 132 0.51 6.89 -3.59
CA TYR A 132 1.96 7.00 -3.52
C TYR A 132 2.57 5.96 -2.58
N LEU A 133 3.75 5.49 -2.96
CA LEU A 133 4.61 4.64 -2.14
C LEU A 133 5.72 5.51 -1.55
N CYS A 134 5.88 5.47 -0.23
CA CYS A 134 7.01 6.10 0.45
C CYS A 134 8.25 5.22 0.31
N ILE A 135 9.25 5.68 -0.45
CA ILE A 135 10.52 4.97 -0.64
C ILE A 135 11.67 5.59 0.15
N ASN A 136 11.50 6.82 0.64
CA ASN A 136 12.37 7.43 1.65
C ASN A 136 11.51 8.34 2.53
N ASN A 137 11.61 8.20 3.84
CA ASN A 137 10.87 8.99 4.82
C ASN A 137 11.74 10.03 5.55
N GLY A 138 12.86 10.41 4.94
CA GLY A 138 13.80 11.34 5.54
C GLY A 138 14.57 10.78 6.72
N GLN A 139 14.67 9.46 6.84
CA GLN A 139 15.45 8.80 7.89
C GLN A 139 16.91 9.27 7.84
N ASP A 140 17.43 9.67 8.99
CA ASP A 140 18.83 10.00 9.22
C ASP A 140 19.23 9.63 10.66
N PRO A 141 20.51 9.78 11.07
CA PRO A 141 20.94 9.43 12.42
C PRO A 141 20.20 10.16 13.54
N GLU A 142 19.76 11.40 13.29
CA GLU A 142 19.00 12.20 14.25
C GLU A 142 17.51 11.80 14.26
N ASN A 143 17.02 11.26 13.15
CA ASN A 143 15.62 10.83 12.96
C ASN A 143 15.56 9.38 12.50
N PRO A 144 15.89 8.39 13.35
CA PRO A 144 16.02 6.99 12.94
C PRO A 144 14.69 6.35 12.52
N ARG A 145 13.56 6.97 12.86
CA ARG A 145 12.21 6.53 12.46
C ARG A 145 11.63 7.32 11.28
N GLY A 146 12.41 8.25 10.73
CA GLY A 146 11.96 9.19 9.69
C GLY A 146 11.51 10.53 10.25
N LYS A 147 11.33 11.49 9.37
CA LYS A 147 10.88 12.86 9.67
C LYS A 147 9.37 12.97 9.52
N LYS A 148 8.82 14.11 9.90
CA LYS A 148 7.42 14.45 9.62
C LYS A 148 7.27 14.92 8.18
N SER A 149 6.33 14.34 7.43
CA SER A 149 5.97 14.80 6.10
C SER A 149 5.17 16.09 6.21
N VAL A 150 5.55 17.12 5.49
CA VAL A 150 4.92 18.46 5.56
C VAL A 150 4.31 18.92 4.24
N VAL A 151 4.66 18.27 3.13
CA VAL A 151 4.15 18.59 1.80
C VAL A 151 3.46 17.38 1.20
N GLU A 152 2.20 17.57 0.81
CA GLU A 152 1.40 16.54 0.14
C GLU A 152 1.99 16.21 -1.24
N PRO A 153 2.28 14.93 -1.53
CA PRO A 153 2.71 14.55 -2.88
C PRO A 153 1.55 14.72 -3.86
N ASN A 154 1.78 15.48 -4.93
CA ASN A 154 0.78 15.74 -5.97
C ASN A 154 1.39 15.79 -7.36
N PHE A 155 2.02 14.70 -7.78
CA PHE A 155 2.62 14.54 -9.10
C PHE A 155 2.23 13.17 -9.71
N VAL A 156 2.42 13.03 -11.01
CA VAL A 156 2.18 11.78 -11.77
C VAL A 156 3.44 11.27 -12.47
N SER A 157 4.59 11.85 -12.14
CA SER A 157 5.88 11.40 -12.65
C SER A 157 6.15 9.96 -12.25
N THR A 158 6.67 9.17 -13.18
CA THR A 158 7.10 7.79 -12.90
C THR A 158 8.46 7.73 -12.19
N ILE A 159 9.19 8.86 -12.18
CA ILE A 159 10.45 8.99 -11.46
C ILE A 159 10.14 9.35 -10.01
N PRO A 160 10.66 8.58 -9.03
CA PRO A 160 10.52 8.92 -7.63
C PRO A 160 11.10 10.29 -7.31
N GLN A 161 10.38 11.10 -6.55
CA GLN A 161 10.80 12.47 -6.25
C GLN A 161 10.21 12.97 -4.94
N ALA A 162 10.78 14.09 -4.45
CA ALA A 162 10.21 14.82 -3.33
C ALA A 162 8.87 15.49 -3.75
N ALA A 163 7.98 15.66 -2.80
CA ALA A 163 6.70 16.37 -3.03
C ALA A 163 6.93 17.85 -3.39
N SER A 164 8.02 18.44 -2.91
CA SER A 164 8.43 19.82 -3.24
C SER A 164 9.94 19.92 -3.31
N VAL A 165 10.43 20.73 -4.25
CA VAL A 165 11.84 21.08 -4.35
C VAL A 165 12.26 22.18 -3.36
N ILE A 166 11.31 22.90 -2.80
CA ILE A 166 11.54 24.05 -1.89
C ILE A 166 11.41 23.61 -0.44
N ALA A 167 10.32 22.95 -0.08
CA ALA A 167 10.08 22.44 1.26
C ALA A 167 10.52 20.96 1.33
N GLN A 168 11.80 20.75 1.58
CA GLN A 168 12.40 19.41 1.63
C GLN A 168 12.24 18.83 3.03
N ASP A 169 11.25 17.96 3.20
CA ASP A 169 11.05 17.16 4.42
C ASP A 169 11.85 15.86 4.42
N GLY A 170 12.60 15.58 3.34
CA GLY A 170 13.38 14.37 3.15
C GLY A 170 12.60 13.20 2.57
N TYR A 171 11.29 13.36 2.38
CA TYR A 171 10.48 12.32 1.76
C TYR A 171 10.71 12.21 0.26
N ILE A 172 10.83 10.96 -0.20
CA ILE A 172 10.78 10.61 -1.62
C ILE A 172 9.61 9.68 -1.83
N TRP A 173 8.72 10.10 -2.70
CA TRP A 173 7.51 9.38 -3.04
C TRP A 173 7.61 8.80 -4.44
N LYS A 174 7.04 7.62 -4.65
CA LYS A 174 6.83 7.02 -5.95
C LYS A 174 5.34 7.02 -6.25
N TYR A 175 4.93 7.66 -7.33
CA TYR A 175 3.56 7.59 -7.82
C TYR A 175 3.24 6.18 -8.29
N LEU A 176 2.10 5.64 -7.90
CA LEU A 176 1.63 4.31 -8.28
C LEU A 176 0.49 4.38 -9.30
N TYR A 177 -0.62 5.00 -8.93
CA TYR A 177 -1.80 5.15 -9.79
C TYR A 177 -2.73 6.22 -9.23
N THR A 178 -3.69 6.63 -10.07
CA THR A 178 -4.83 7.46 -9.65
C THR A 178 -6.09 6.62 -9.68
N ILE A 179 -6.88 6.67 -8.62
CA ILE A 179 -8.16 5.96 -8.58
C ILE A 179 -9.14 6.70 -9.49
N SER A 180 -9.79 5.97 -10.41
CA SER A 180 -10.77 6.57 -11.31
C SER A 180 -11.99 7.09 -10.53
N PRO A 181 -12.66 8.16 -10.99
CA PRO A 181 -13.88 8.64 -10.32
C PRO A 181 -14.96 7.57 -10.18
N ALA A 182 -15.07 6.67 -11.16
CA ALA A 182 -16.01 5.56 -11.11
C ALA A 182 -15.67 4.55 -10.00
N ASP A 183 -14.38 4.24 -9.82
CA ASP A 183 -13.92 3.32 -8.78
C ASP A 183 -13.97 3.97 -7.39
N VAL A 184 -13.77 5.30 -7.31
CA VAL A 184 -13.97 6.04 -6.05
C VAL A 184 -15.42 5.87 -5.59
N ILE A 185 -16.40 6.09 -6.47
CA ILE A 185 -17.83 6.00 -6.11
C ILE A 185 -18.22 4.56 -5.76
N LYS A 186 -17.69 3.57 -6.47
CA LYS A 186 -18.08 2.16 -6.29
C LYS A 186 -17.39 1.48 -5.12
N PHE A 187 -16.12 1.74 -4.89
CA PHE A 187 -15.26 0.87 -4.07
C PHE A 187 -14.45 1.59 -2.99
N ALA A 188 -14.25 2.92 -3.10
CA ALA A 188 -13.52 3.64 -2.07
C ALA A 188 -14.40 3.87 -0.84
N THR A 189 -13.86 3.57 0.33
CA THR A 189 -14.51 3.80 1.63
C THR A 189 -13.58 4.59 2.54
N GLU A 190 -14.01 4.88 3.75
CA GLU A 190 -13.14 5.49 4.78
C GLU A 190 -11.96 4.59 5.16
N LYS A 191 -12.11 3.27 5.04
CA LYS A 191 -11.13 2.27 5.50
C LYS A 191 -10.35 1.61 4.37
N TYR A 192 -10.85 1.65 3.14
CA TYR A 192 -10.29 0.90 2.01
C TYR A 192 -10.26 1.72 0.73
N ILE A 193 -9.24 1.46 -0.09
CA ILE A 193 -9.11 1.97 -1.46
C ILE A 193 -8.99 0.82 -2.46
N PRO A 194 -9.57 0.96 -3.66
CA PRO A 194 -9.48 -0.07 -4.70
C PRO A 194 -8.08 -0.11 -5.34
N LEU A 195 -7.65 -1.31 -5.66
CA LEU A 195 -6.49 -1.56 -6.51
C LEU A 195 -6.89 -1.57 -7.98
N PRO A 196 -5.98 -1.23 -8.91
CA PRO A 196 -6.18 -1.46 -10.33
C PRO A 196 -6.54 -2.93 -10.59
N LYS A 197 -7.49 -3.17 -11.51
CA LYS A 197 -7.91 -4.53 -11.86
C LYS A 197 -6.76 -5.38 -12.36
N LYS A 198 -5.88 -4.78 -13.15
CA LYS A 198 -4.66 -5.38 -13.67
C LYS A 198 -3.51 -4.38 -13.61
N TRP A 199 -2.43 -4.75 -12.97
CA TRP A 199 -1.21 -3.94 -12.97
C TRP A 199 -0.54 -4.00 -14.34
N GLY A 200 -0.33 -2.83 -14.94
CA GLY A 200 0.17 -2.69 -16.32
C GLY A 200 -0.95 -2.65 -17.35
N ASP A 201 -2.19 -2.27 -16.96
CA ASP A 201 -3.22 -1.78 -17.87
C ASP A 201 -2.90 -0.37 -18.34
N ALA A 202 -3.77 0.21 -19.20
CA ALA A 202 -3.58 1.53 -19.79
C ALA A 202 -3.31 2.65 -18.75
N ASN A 203 -3.80 2.50 -17.52
CA ASN A 203 -3.64 3.51 -16.46
C ASN A 203 -2.33 3.34 -15.66
N THR A 204 -1.80 2.13 -15.61
CA THR A 204 -0.62 1.78 -14.79
C THR A 204 0.58 1.32 -15.61
N GLU A 205 0.44 1.19 -16.93
CA GLU A 205 1.48 0.68 -17.84
C GLU A 205 2.75 1.54 -17.80
N THR A 206 2.61 2.84 -17.80
CA THR A 206 3.76 3.77 -17.77
C THR A 206 4.56 3.61 -16.48
N VAL A 207 3.87 3.48 -15.34
CA VAL A 207 4.51 3.26 -14.02
C VAL A 207 5.17 1.89 -13.97
N LYS A 208 4.51 0.86 -14.49
CA LYS A 208 5.06 -0.49 -14.56
C LYS A 208 6.32 -0.54 -15.43
N ASN A 209 6.29 0.05 -16.61
CA ASN A 209 7.39 0.04 -17.56
C ASN A 209 8.58 0.91 -17.12
N ALA A 210 8.33 1.93 -16.30
CA ALA A 210 9.40 2.74 -15.68
C ALA A 210 10.10 2.03 -14.52
N SER A 211 9.55 0.94 -14.01
CA SER A 211 10.16 0.17 -12.93
C SER A 211 11.26 -0.72 -13.49
N GLN A 212 12.45 -0.63 -12.91
CA GLN A 212 13.61 -1.44 -13.28
C GLN A 212 13.94 -2.38 -12.12
N THR A 213 13.97 -3.68 -12.39
CA THR A 213 14.30 -4.70 -11.39
C THR A 213 15.77 -4.54 -10.97
N GLY A 214 16.01 -4.51 -9.65
CA GLY A 214 17.35 -4.41 -9.09
C GLY A 214 17.89 -2.97 -8.97
N LYS A 215 17.22 -1.98 -9.56
CA LYS A 215 17.64 -0.58 -9.49
C LYS A 215 17.52 -0.01 -8.07
N ILE A 216 18.59 0.64 -7.61
CA ILE A 216 18.60 1.40 -6.35
C ILE A 216 17.97 2.77 -6.60
N GLU A 217 16.86 3.06 -5.93
CA GLU A 217 16.13 4.32 -6.09
C GLU A 217 16.54 5.36 -5.03
N THR A 218 16.83 4.92 -3.80
CA THR A 218 17.19 5.81 -2.69
C THR A 218 18.23 5.17 -1.78
N VAL A 219 18.94 6.02 -1.04
CA VAL A 219 19.86 5.63 0.04
C VAL A 219 19.55 6.45 1.27
N SER A 220 19.72 5.86 2.46
CA SER A 220 19.59 6.53 3.74
C SER A 220 20.90 6.47 4.51
N ILE A 221 21.28 7.58 5.14
CA ILE A 221 22.49 7.66 5.95
C ILE A 221 22.15 7.15 7.34
N THR A 222 22.72 6.02 7.73
CA THR A 222 22.56 5.45 9.09
C THR A 222 23.65 5.93 10.05
N ASN A 223 24.81 6.29 9.52
CA ASN A 223 25.94 6.86 10.26
C ASN A 223 26.67 7.84 9.36
N ARG A 224 26.84 9.07 9.80
CA ARG A 224 27.50 10.13 9.03
C ARG A 224 29.02 9.98 8.96
N GLY A 225 29.60 9.17 9.86
CA GLY A 225 31.04 9.15 10.06
C GLY A 225 31.53 10.45 10.69
N ILE A 226 32.85 10.55 10.91
CA ILE A 226 33.49 11.72 11.49
C ILE A 226 34.90 11.94 10.86
N ASN A 227 35.40 13.14 11.01
CA ASN A 227 36.77 13.50 10.61
C ASN A 227 37.08 13.36 9.11
N TYR A 228 36.10 13.58 8.24
CA TYR A 228 36.38 13.70 6.83
C TYR A 228 37.14 15.00 6.55
N THR A 229 38.31 14.89 5.92
CA THR A 229 39.23 16.04 5.66
C THR A 229 38.92 16.76 4.34
N LEU A 230 37.85 16.41 3.66
CA LEU A 230 37.44 17.08 2.43
C LEU A 230 36.93 18.48 2.72
N LYS A 231 37.13 19.39 1.77
CA LYS A 231 36.61 20.75 1.87
C LYS A 231 35.08 20.72 2.06
N GLU A 232 34.59 21.55 2.95
CA GLU A 232 33.15 21.68 3.17
C GLU A 232 32.37 21.97 1.88
N GLY A 233 31.24 21.30 1.69
CA GLY A 233 30.45 21.36 0.46
C GLY A 233 31.01 20.54 -0.69
N SER A 234 32.16 19.85 -0.50
CA SER A 234 32.66 18.93 -1.53
C SER A 234 31.73 17.80 -1.79
N THR A 235 31.51 17.49 -3.05
CA THR A 235 30.77 16.32 -3.50
C THR A 235 31.72 15.26 -4.01
N VAL A 236 31.49 14.00 -3.61
CA VAL A 236 32.27 12.85 -4.04
C VAL A 236 31.35 11.81 -4.60
N ARG A 237 31.66 11.27 -5.77
CA ARG A 237 30.96 10.18 -6.40
C ARG A 237 31.65 8.88 -6.04
N LEU A 238 30.88 7.94 -5.48
CA LEU A 238 31.38 6.67 -4.98
C LEU A 238 30.58 5.52 -5.56
N PRO A 239 31.22 4.39 -5.88
CA PRO A 239 30.50 3.18 -6.25
C PRO A 239 29.77 2.60 -5.03
N ILE A 240 28.59 2.04 -5.27
CA ILE A 240 27.88 1.23 -4.27
C ILE A 240 28.44 -0.19 -4.37
N LEU A 241 28.91 -0.71 -3.23
CA LEU A 241 29.48 -2.06 -3.15
C LEU A 241 28.36 -3.05 -2.80
N GLY A 242 28.28 -4.15 -3.53
CA GLY A 242 27.29 -5.22 -3.35
C GLY A 242 27.38 -6.22 -4.49
N ASP A 243 26.36 -7.06 -4.62
CA ASP A 243 26.29 -8.11 -5.63
C ASP A 243 25.94 -7.61 -7.04
N GLY A 244 25.47 -6.36 -7.13
CA GLY A 244 25.15 -5.68 -8.39
C GLY A 244 26.35 -4.95 -8.98
N THR A 245 26.12 -4.32 -10.14
CA THR A 245 27.15 -3.52 -10.84
C THR A 245 26.56 -2.18 -11.29
N GLY A 246 27.43 -1.15 -11.37
CA GLY A 246 27.04 0.15 -11.91
C GLY A 246 26.30 1.09 -10.96
N GLY A 247 26.03 0.66 -9.74
CA GLY A 247 25.43 1.53 -8.72
C GLY A 247 26.43 2.59 -8.23
N GLU A 248 26.00 3.86 -8.18
CA GLU A 248 26.81 4.97 -7.71
C GLU A 248 26.00 5.93 -6.84
N VAL A 249 26.66 6.48 -5.83
CA VAL A 249 26.11 7.48 -4.93
C VAL A 249 27.00 8.72 -4.92
N THR A 250 26.39 9.89 -4.96
CA THR A 250 27.07 11.16 -4.69
C THR A 250 26.82 11.56 -3.25
N ILE A 251 27.88 11.75 -2.49
CA ILE A 251 27.83 12.24 -1.12
C ILE A 251 28.31 13.68 -1.05
N THR A 252 27.76 14.45 -0.11
CA THR A 252 28.24 15.80 0.22
C THR A 252 28.80 15.79 1.63
N ILE A 253 29.94 16.42 1.82
CA ILE A 253 30.57 16.58 3.14
C ILE A 253 30.26 17.97 3.69
N ALA A 254 29.82 18.01 4.93
CA ALA A 254 29.65 19.23 5.73
C ALA A 254 29.97 18.91 7.19
N ASN A 255 30.63 19.86 7.90
CA ASN A 255 31.06 19.68 9.30
C ASN A 255 31.93 18.44 9.53
N ASN A 256 32.78 18.10 8.55
CA ASN A 256 33.62 16.89 8.55
C ASN A 256 32.84 15.55 8.63
N GLU A 257 31.57 15.56 8.23
CA GLU A 257 30.64 14.41 8.21
C GLU A 257 29.94 14.31 6.85
N VAL A 258 29.38 13.15 6.53
CA VAL A 258 28.48 12.99 5.37
C VAL A 258 27.16 13.69 5.67
N SER A 259 26.90 14.78 4.98
CA SER A 259 25.66 15.56 5.12
C SER A 259 24.52 14.98 4.31
N THR A 260 24.76 14.69 3.04
CA THR A 260 23.75 14.12 2.13
C THR A 260 24.32 12.97 1.31
N ALA A 261 23.46 12.07 0.90
CA ALA A 261 23.76 11.00 -0.04
C ALA A 261 22.63 10.89 -1.06
N THR A 262 22.97 10.89 -2.33
CA THR A 262 21.99 10.83 -3.42
C THR A 262 22.42 9.79 -4.44
N VAL A 263 21.50 8.92 -4.87
CA VAL A 263 21.78 7.94 -5.92
C VAL A 263 22.04 8.67 -7.23
N THR A 264 23.19 8.43 -7.83
CA THR A 264 23.59 9.01 -9.12
C THR A 264 23.38 8.03 -10.26
N ALA A 265 23.63 6.76 -10.00
CA ALA A 265 23.28 5.66 -10.89
C ALA A 265 22.69 4.51 -10.06
N GLY A 266 21.60 3.93 -10.51
CA GLY A 266 20.88 2.92 -9.73
C GLY A 266 21.43 1.48 -9.89
N GLY A 267 22.36 1.26 -10.80
CA GLY A 267 22.88 -0.07 -11.12
C GLY A 267 22.07 -0.80 -12.14
#